data_9ce2776cdbfab93ddf9aa79d08fd08df
#
_entry.id   9ce2776cdbfab93ddf9aa79d08fd08df
#
_cell.length_a   1.000
_cell.length_b   1.000
_cell.length_c   1.000
_cell.angle_alpha   90.00
_cell.angle_beta   90.00
_cell.angle_gamma   90.00
#
_symmetry.space_group_name_H-M   'P 1'
#
loop_
_entity.id
_entity.type
_entity.pdbx_description
1 polymer ?
#
loop_
_entity_poly.entity_id
_entity_poly.type
_entity_poly.pdbx_seq_one_letter_code
_entity_poly.pdbx_strand_id
1 'polypeptide(L)'
;MQLHTNTWTQAKNWLTYSDANGDAATKYQFWDSGTSATSAYFWTSTNDHWAANTTIEVAAADLADVWIKGGSTTGAETFWVRAFDGTDWSNWDSFTLTSVNTPPVVTAGDHSIHIDQWVTVDNWLTKTDANGDAITKYQFWDSGTAATSAYFWTPDNSHWAANTTIDVSAADLANVWIHGGSTTGSETMWVRGFDGTEWSNWDTFTVTSTPNTVPVATINDQALHVNQWVKPQGWLTATDAEGDTITKYQFWDAGAGATSAYFWTPDNSHWAANTTIDVSASDLANVWIKGGSTTGSETMWVRAFDGTAWSNWDSFTLTSTNTAPTATINDHTLNAAQWAQLVNWTTASDADGDAITQYQLWDGGGAATSAYFWTPDNSHWASSTVIDVSASDLANVWVRGGTTAGTDSMFVRAFDGTSWSTWDSFTVTSLANHAPDASISNQTLHVNEWSQVGNLVSYADADANPATAYQFWDGGGNADSGYFWTSANSHWAASTVIDVNAADLDDVWMRGGATTGTETMYVRAYDGIDWSAWHAFTLSTIV
;
A
#
# COMPACT_ATOMS: atom_id res chain seq x y z
N MET A 1 -58.88 -2.44 -39.11
CA MET A 1 -57.56 -2.04 -38.69
C MET A 1 -57.26 -2.67 -37.33
N GLN A 2 -56.07 -3.10 -37.08
CA GLN A 2 -55.66 -3.60 -35.76
C GLN A 2 -54.59 -2.67 -35.17
N LEU A 3 -54.70 -2.38 -33.89
CA LEU A 3 -53.73 -1.68 -33.09
C LEU A 3 -53.52 -2.44 -31.78
N HIS A 4 -52.31 -2.38 -31.25
CA HIS A 4 -52.13 -2.84 -29.90
C HIS A 4 -52.81 -1.92 -28.89
N THR A 5 -53.24 -2.49 -27.80
CA THR A 5 -53.79 -1.74 -26.67
C THR A 5 -52.85 -0.58 -26.31
N ASN A 6 -53.46 0.56 -26.03
CA ASN A 6 -52.75 1.81 -25.66
C ASN A 6 -51.78 2.38 -26.71
N THR A 7 -51.64 1.81 -27.92
CA THR A 7 -50.76 2.33 -28.96
C THR A 7 -51.45 3.36 -29.84
N TRP A 8 -50.67 4.18 -30.53
CA TRP A 8 -51.13 5.29 -31.35
C TRP A 8 -50.79 5.06 -32.82
N THR A 9 -51.74 5.51 -33.71
CA THR A 9 -51.46 5.64 -35.15
C THR A 9 -52.01 6.93 -35.67
N GLN A 10 -51.36 7.54 -36.67
CA GLN A 10 -51.85 8.75 -37.33
C GLN A 10 -52.92 8.41 -38.37
N ALA A 11 -53.96 9.22 -38.46
CA ALA A 11 -55.05 9.07 -39.45
C ALA A 11 -54.50 9.05 -40.89
N LYS A 12 -53.54 9.87 -41.21
CA LYS A 12 -52.93 9.93 -42.54
C LYS A 12 -52.27 8.62 -43.01
N ASN A 13 -51.97 7.68 -42.14
CA ASN A 13 -51.28 6.44 -42.49
C ASN A 13 -52.26 5.38 -43.05
N TRP A 14 -53.52 5.51 -42.80
CA TRP A 14 -54.56 4.53 -43.21
C TRP A 14 -55.75 5.13 -43.90
N LEU A 15 -55.91 6.48 -43.95
CA LEU A 15 -56.97 7.18 -44.66
C LEU A 15 -56.54 7.38 -46.11
N THR A 16 -57.40 6.98 -47.03
CA THR A 16 -57.32 7.29 -48.47
C THR A 16 -58.47 8.17 -48.90
N TYR A 17 -58.21 9.14 -49.78
CA TYR A 17 -59.18 10.02 -50.35
C TYR A 17 -59.09 9.93 -51.86
N SER A 18 -60.27 9.91 -52.50
CA SER A 18 -60.40 10.07 -53.96
C SER A 18 -61.66 10.82 -54.29
N ASP A 19 -61.60 11.67 -55.31
CA ASP A 19 -62.70 12.41 -55.81
C ASP A 19 -62.87 12.17 -57.35
N ALA A 20 -64.10 12.07 -57.84
CA ALA A 20 -64.38 11.77 -59.24
C ALA A 20 -64.00 12.89 -60.21
N ASN A 21 -64.00 14.12 -59.72
CA ASN A 21 -63.69 15.34 -60.49
C ASN A 21 -62.23 15.74 -60.30
N GLY A 22 -61.55 15.11 -59.32
CA GLY A 22 -60.15 15.38 -58.98
C GLY A 22 -59.96 16.52 -57.97
N ASP A 23 -61.04 16.97 -57.30
CA ASP A 23 -60.97 18.01 -56.29
C ASP A 23 -60.26 17.50 -55.02
N ALA A 24 -59.47 18.37 -54.41
CA ALA A 24 -58.74 18.01 -53.19
C ALA A 24 -59.66 18.15 -51.96
N ALA A 25 -59.56 17.19 -51.04
CA ALA A 25 -60.21 17.35 -49.75
C ALA A 25 -59.66 18.58 -49.00
N THR A 26 -60.61 19.41 -48.52
CA THR A 26 -60.28 20.62 -47.72
C THR A 26 -60.49 20.41 -46.24
N LYS A 27 -61.38 19.46 -45.85
CA LYS A 27 -61.63 19.08 -44.45
C LYS A 27 -61.96 17.60 -44.33
N TYR A 28 -61.82 17.09 -43.13
CA TYR A 28 -62.26 15.75 -42.72
C TYR A 28 -63.14 15.86 -41.48
N GLN A 29 -64.04 14.93 -41.32
CA GLN A 29 -64.81 14.73 -40.10
C GLN A 29 -64.61 13.28 -39.65
N PHE A 30 -64.37 13.13 -38.38
CA PHE A 30 -64.19 11.82 -37.68
C PHE A 30 -65.29 11.67 -36.64
N TRP A 31 -65.73 10.46 -36.40
CA TRP A 31 -66.68 10.13 -35.36
C TRP A 31 -66.45 8.78 -34.77
N ASP A 32 -66.62 8.66 -33.45
CA ASP A 32 -66.38 7.48 -32.64
C ASP A 32 -67.64 7.11 -31.88
N SER A 33 -68.02 5.81 -31.91
CA SER A 33 -69.18 5.30 -31.18
C SER A 33 -68.81 4.66 -29.81
N GLY A 34 -67.51 4.52 -29.47
CA GLY A 34 -67.06 3.82 -28.29
C GLY A 34 -67.34 4.61 -27.02
N THR A 35 -68.28 4.18 -26.19
CA THR A 35 -68.67 4.87 -24.95
C THR A 35 -67.98 4.30 -23.66
N SER A 36 -67.21 3.22 -23.77
CA SER A 36 -66.52 2.65 -22.63
C SER A 36 -65.29 3.50 -22.25
N ALA A 37 -64.97 3.61 -20.97
CA ALA A 37 -63.75 4.27 -20.50
C ALA A 37 -62.47 3.55 -20.99
N THR A 38 -62.57 2.33 -21.51
CA THR A 38 -61.46 1.52 -22.04
C THR A 38 -61.41 1.52 -23.58
N SER A 39 -62.38 2.23 -24.23
CA SER A 39 -62.49 2.34 -25.71
C SER A 39 -61.29 3.01 -26.34
N ALA A 40 -61.08 2.70 -27.61
CA ALA A 40 -60.20 3.49 -28.48
C ALA A 40 -60.82 4.88 -28.71
N TYR A 41 -59.98 5.88 -28.97
CA TYR A 41 -60.47 7.26 -29.16
C TYR A 41 -59.55 8.08 -30.07
N PHE A 42 -60.08 9.18 -30.60
CA PHE A 42 -59.29 10.15 -31.34
C PHE A 42 -58.61 11.17 -30.44
N TRP A 43 -57.41 11.55 -30.82
CA TRP A 43 -56.63 12.66 -30.29
C TRP A 43 -56.35 13.68 -31.42
N THR A 44 -56.34 14.94 -31.06
CA THR A 44 -55.88 16.04 -31.93
C THR A 44 -55.09 17.03 -31.11
N SER A 45 -54.32 17.92 -31.73
CA SER A 45 -53.57 18.98 -31.04
C SER A 45 -54.46 19.92 -30.21
N THR A 46 -55.75 19.92 -30.41
CA THR A 46 -56.76 20.75 -29.71
C THR A 46 -57.52 20.01 -28.62
N ASN A 47 -57.43 18.66 -28.57
CA ASN A 47 -58.15 17.87 -27.58
C ASN A 47 -57.46 16.51 -27.39
N ASP A 48 -56.98 16.24 -26.17
CA ASP A 48 -56.25 15.02 -25.82
C ASP A 48 -57.11 13.74 -25.79
N HIS A 49 -58.44 13.87 -25.69
CA HIS A 49 -59.38 12.75 -25.66
C HIS A 49 -60.75 13.22 -26.14
N TRP A 50 -61.03 12.99 -27.38
CA TRP A 50 -62.38 13.29 -27.91
C TRP A 50 -63.40 12.31 -27.33
N ALA A 51 -64.49 12.90 -26.80
CA ALA A 51 -65.57 12.09 -26.25
C ALA A 51 -66.30 11.34 -27.37
N ALA A 52 -66.70 10.12 -27.10
CA ALA A 52 -67.50 9.33 -28.00
C ALA A 52 -68.78 10.09 -28.42
N ASN A 53 -69.31 9.75 -29.60
CA ASN A 53 -70.45 10.38 -30.21
C ASN A 53 -70.31 11.91 -30.51
N THR A 54 -69.09 12.38 -30.62
CA THR A 54 -68.75 13.74 -30.98
C THR A 54 -68.17 13.76 -32.40
N THR A 55 -68.66 14.67 -33.26
CA THR A 55 -68.06 14.88 -34.57
C THR A 55 -66.88 15.79 -34.47
N ILE A 56 -65.72 15.30 -34.90
CA ILE A 56 -64.42 15.98 -34.88
C ILE A 56 -64.18 16.54 -36.28
N GLU A 57 -64.17 17.85 -36.49
CA GLU A 57 -63.82 18.47 -37.76
C GLU A 57 -62.36 18.95 -37.76
N VAL A 58 -61.64 18.60 -38.82
CA VAL A 58 -60.18 18.88 -38.95
C VAL A 58 -59.94 19.39 -40.37
N ALA A 59 -59.15 20.45 -40.53
CA ALA A 59 -58.69 20.89 -41.83
C ALA A 59 -57.81 19.81 -42.50
N ALA A 60 -57.85 19.68 -43.80
CA ALA A 60 -57.05 18.69 -44.52
C ALA A 60 -55.54 18.90 -44.28
N ALA A 61 -55.11 20.15 -44.09
CA ALA A 61 -53.70 20.47 -43.73
C ALA A 61 -53.30 19.91 -42.39
N ASP A 62 -54.20 19.71 -41.42
CA ASP A 62 -53.98 19.28 -40.07
C ASP A 62 -54.22 17.76 -39.88
N LEU A 63 -54.49 17.03 -40.97
CA LEU A 63 -54.75 15.59 -40.93
C LEU A 63 -53.60 14.82 -40.30
N ALA A 64 -52.36 15.31 -40.42
CA ALA A 64 -51.20 14.73 -39.80
C ALA A 64 -51.19 14.79 -38.24
N ASP A 65 -52.00 15.71 -37.67
CA ASP A 65 -52.17 15.91 -36.24
C ASP A 65 -53.35 15.13 -35.65
N VAL A 66 -53.98 14.31 -36.47
CA VAL A 66 -55.05 13.41 -36.02
C VAL A 66 -54.50 12.05 -35.73
N TRP A 67 -54.65 11.62 -34.49
CA TRP A 67 -54.22 10.31 -34.02
C TRP A 67 -55.40 9.51 -33.49
N ILE A 68 -55.33 8.20 -33.60
CA ILE A 68 -56.22 7.28 -32.93
C ILE A 68 -55.42 6.42 -31.97
N LYS A 69 -55.89 6.29 -30.74
CA LYS A 69 -55.32 5.41 -29.74
C LYS A 69 -56.13 4.12 -29.66
N GLY A 70 -55.46 2.98 -29.64
CA GLY A 70 -56.10 1.71 -29.32
C GLY A 70 -56.69 1.72 -27.92
N GLY A 71 -57.79 1.01 -27.72
CA GLY A 71 -58.41 0.83 -26.39
C GLY A 71 -57.43 0.31 -25.36
N SER A 72 -57.70 0.55 -24.07
CA SER A 72 -56.88 0.00 -22.98
C SER A 72 -57.20 -1.46 -22.68
N THR A 73 -58.22 -2.02 -23.31
CA THR A 73 -58.55 -3.46 -23.28
C THR A 73 -58.75 -3.95 -24.71
N THR A 74 -58.59 -5.24 -24.93
CA THR A 74 -58.85 -5.86 -26.22
C THR A 74 -60.33 -5.75 -26.59
N GLY A 75 -60.61 -5.51 -27.87
CA GLY A 75 -61.97 -5.36 -28.36
C GLY A 75 -62.02 -4.74 -29.73
N ALA A 76 -63.21 -4.74 -30.36
CA ALA A 76 -63.44 -4.16 -31.67
C ALA A 76 -64.49 -3.04 -31.59
N GLU A 77 -64.16 -1.90 -32.20
CA GLU A 77 -64.99 -0.71 -32.18
C GLU A 77 -65.12 -0.15 -33.59
N THR A 78 -66.23 0.55 -33.85
CA THR A 78 -66.50 1.12 -35.17
C THR A 78 -66.31 2.64 -35.15
N PHE A 79 -65.48 3.11 -36.04
CA PHE A 79 -65.18 4.51 -36.29
C PHE A 79 -65.66 4.91 -37.66
N TRP A 80 -65.93 6.18 -37.83
CA TRP A 80 -66.39 6.76 -39.10
C TRP A 80 -65.54 7.94 -39.51
N VAL A 81 -65.42 8.13 -40.83
CA VAL A 81 -64.74 9.26 -41.42
C VAL A 81 -65.49 9.71 -42.66
N ARG A 82 -65.45 11.01 -42.93
CA ARG A 82 -65.90 11.60 -44.22
C ARG A 82 -65.01 12.77 -44.59
N ALA A 83 -64.99 13.09 -45.90
CA ALA A 83 -64.18 14.17 -46.44
C ALA A 83 -65.06 15.23 -47.07
N PHE A 84 -64.63 16.49 -47.11
CA PHE A 84 -65.23 17.63 -47.76
C PHE A 84 -64.31 18.18 -48.86
N ASP A 85 -64.78 18.24 -50.08
CA ASP A 85 -63.97 18.68 -51.22
C ASP A 85 -63.96 20.22 -51.41
N GLY A 86 -64.74 20.96 -50.64
CA GLY A 86 -64.93 22.41 -50.71
C GLY A 86 -66.36 22.77 -51.19
N THR A 87 -67.11 21.77 -51.70
CA THR A 87 -68.46 21.92 -52.18
C THR A 87 -69.46 21.02 -51.46
N ASP A 88 -69.13 19.72 -51.39
CA ASP A 88 -69.96 18.69 -50.78
C ASP A 88 -69.21 17.76 -49.85
N TRP A 89 -69.91 17.16 -48.89
CA TRP A 89 -69.41 16.11 -48.02
C TRP A 89 -69.61 14.75 -48.67
N SER A 90 -68.61 13.90 -48.59
CA SER A 90 -68.75 12.48 -48.88
C SER A 90 -69.77 11.83 -47.93
N ASN A 91 -70.29 10.66 -48.30
CA ASN A 91 -70.95 9.81 -47.33
C ASN A 91 -69.94 9.40 -46.20
N TRP A 92 -70.48 9.12 -45.02
CA TRP A 92 -69.68 8.51 -43.95
C TRP A 92 -69.23 7.14 -44.39
N ASP A 93 -67.90 6.89 -44.30
CA ASP A 93 -67.31 5.57 -44.41
C ASP A 93 -66.98 5.08 -43.01
N SER A 94 -67.16 3.79 -42.74
CA SER A 94 -66.95 3.20 -41.46
C SER A 94 -65.80 2.18 -41.50
N PHE A 95 -65.01 2.17 -40.53
CA PHE A 95 -63.95 1.12 -40.32
C PHE A 95 -63.97 0.57 -38.89
N THR A 96 -63.65 -0.69 -38.78
CA THR A 96 -63.48 -1.34 -37.48
C THR A 96 -62.05 -1.21 -37.04
N LEU A 97 -61.78 -0.67 -35.82
CA LEU A 97 -60.54 -0.75 -35.10
C LEU A 97 -60.63 -1.89 -34.09
N THR A 98 -59.74 -2.84 -34.19
CA THR A 98 -59.61 -3.93 -33.20
C THR A 98 -58.38 -3.67 -32.35
N SER A 99 -58.58 -3.40 -31.07
CA SER A 99 -57.49 -3.36 -30.07
C SER A 99 -57.12 -4.77 -29.73
N VAL A 100 -55.87 -5.11 -29.95
CA VAL A 100 -55.32 -6.47 -29.69
C VAL A 100 -54.20 -6.39 -28.67
N ASN A 101 -54.02 -7.46 -27.94
CA ASN A 101 -52.90 -7.66 -27.05
C ASN A 101 -52.28 -9.03 -27.29
N THR A 102 -50.98 -9.16 -27.14
CA THR A 102 -50.32 -10.44 -27.09
C THR A 102 -49.82 -10.59 -25.66
N PRO A 103 -50.29 -11.61 -24.92
CA PRO A 103 -49.81 -11.82 -23.56
C PRO A 103 -48.29 -11.94 -23.50
N PRO A 104 -47.66 -11.51 -22.39
CA PRO A 104 -46.22 -11.64 -22.22
C PRO A 104 -45.81 -13.13 -22.15
N VAL A 105 -44.54 -13.36 -22.33
CA VAL A 105 -43.92 -14.68 -22.12
C VAL A 105 -42.94 -14.55 -20.93
N VAL A 106 -43.19 -15.30 -19.86
CA VAL A 106 -42.32 -15.44 -18.71
C VAL A 106 -41.99 -16.89 -18.56
N THR A 107 -40.70 -17.21 -18.58
CA THR A 107 -40.19 -18.57 -18.40
C THR A 107 -39.10 -18.64 -17.37
N ALA A 108 -39.00 -19.76 -16.67
CA ALA A 108 -37.90 -20.11 -15.76
C ALA A 108 -37.32 -21.47 -16.16
N GLY A 109 -36.00 -21.61 -16.14
CA GLY A 109 -35.36 -22.91 -16.31
C GLY A 109 -35.37 -23.74 -15.03
N ASP A 110 -35.12 -25.05 -15.17
CA ASP A 110 -34.88 -25.92 -14.02
C ASP A 110 -33.59 -25.51 -13.30
N HIS A 111 -33.61 -25.52 -11.96
CA HIS A 111 -32.47 -25.15 -11.13
C HIS A 111 -32.22 -26.15 -10.02
N SER A 112 -30.93 -26.37 -9.74
CA SER A 112 -30.49 -27.06 -8.52
C SER A 112 -29.97 -26.04 -7.52
N ILE A 113 -30.42 -26.17 -6.26
CA ILE A 113 -29.95 -25.38 -5.12
C ILE A 113 -29.62 -26.33 -3.99
N HIS A 114 -28.78 -25.88 -3.04
CA HIS A 114 -28.49 -26.72 -1.89
C HIS A 114 -29.63 -26.75 -0.88
N ILE A 115 -29.64 -27.81 -0.09
CA ILE A 115 -30.50 -27.89 1.09
C ILE A 115 -30.32 -26.64 1.93
N ASP A 116 -31.45 -26.04 2.35
CA ASP A 116 -31.51 -24.80 3.14
C ASP A 116 -30.89 -23.56 2.52
N GLN A 117 -30.48 -23.59 1.22
CA GLN A 117 -29.94 -22.44 0.51
C GLN A 117 -31.02 -21.44 0.14
N TRP A 118 -30.68 -20.15 0.20
CA TRP A 118 -31.53 -19.04 -0.25
C TRP A 118 -31.03 -18.49 -1.59
N VAL A 119 -31.93 -18.40 -2.57
CA VAL A 119 -31.62 -17.85 -3.90
C VAL A 119 -32.72 -16.90 -4.36
N THR A 120 -32.36 -15.80 -5.02
CA THR A 120 -33.33 -14.88 -5.63
C THR A 120 -33.85 -15.44 -6.95
N VAL A 121 -35.15 -15.35 -7.19
CA VAL A 121 -35.80 -15.92 -8.39
C VAL A 121 -35.64 -15.02 -9.62
N ASP A 122 -35.42 -13.72 -9.48
CA ASP A 122 -35.39 -12.76 -10.58
C ASP A 122 -34.40 -13.13 -11.69
N ASN A 123 -33.22 -13.61 -11.30
CA ASN A 123 -32.16 -14.04 -12.24
C ASN A 123 -32.49 -15.31 -13.02
N TRP A 124 -33.50 -16.05 -12.63
CA TRP A 124 -33.92 -17.28 -13.31
C TRP A 124 -34.94 -17.03 -14.40
N LEU A 125 -35.55 -15.82 -14.43
CA LEU A 125 -36.65 -15.52 -15.32
C LEU A 125 -36.17 -14.89 -16.63
N THR A 126 -36.67 -15.47 -17.72
CA THR A 126 -36.67 -14.81 -19.03
C THR A 126 -38.03 -14.16 -19.23
N LYS A 127 -38.01 -12.87 -19.55
CA LYS A 127 -39.22 -12.01 -19.59
C LYS A 127 -39.25 -11.29 -20.93
N THR A 128 -40.28 -11.54 -21.74
CA THR A 128 -40.48 -10.88 -23.04
C THR A 128 -41.96 -10.58 -23.29
N ASP A 129 -42.21 -9.54 -24.04
CA ASP A 129 -43.51 -9.21 -24.57
C ASP A 129 -43.37 -8.87 -26.07
N ALA A 130 -44.21 -9.46 -26.90
CA ALA A 130 -44.13 -9.29 -28.36
C ALA A 130 -44.53 -7.89 -28.82
N ASN A 131 -45.35 -7.19 -28.02
CA ASN A 131 -45.81 -5.83 -28.28
C ASN A 131 -44.88 -4.77 -27.66
N GLY A 132 -43.93 -5.22 -26.77
CA GLY A 132 -43.04 -4.34 -26.00
C GLY A 132 -43.72 -3.76 -24.75
N ASP A 133 -44.83 -4.35 -24.31
CA ASP A 133 -45.51 -3.92 -23.10
C ASP A 133 -44.70 -4.33 -21.85
N ALA A 134 -44.68 -3.48 -20.83
CA ALA A 134 -43.95 -3.75 -19.61
C ALA A 134 -44.72 -4.75 -18.75
N ILE A 135 -44.02 -5.79 -18.27
CA ILE A 135 -44.60 -6.69 -17.28
C ILE A 135 -44.69 -5.93 -15.95
N THR A 136 -45.92 -5.80 -15.45
CA THR A 136 -46.25 -4.99 -14.27
C THR A 136 -46.38 -5.81 -13.00
N LYS A 137 -46.72 -7.11 -13.13
CA LYS A 137 -46.88 -8.05 -11.99
C LYS A 137 -46.44 -9.45 -12.38
N TYR A 138 -46.11 -10.23 -11.36
CA TYR A 138 -45.82 -11.66 -11.44
C TYR A 138 -46.71 -12.43 -10.48
N GLN A 139 -47.00 -13.67 -10.83
CA GLN A 139 -47.56 -14.64 -9.91
C GLN A 139 -46.65 -15.86 -9.85
N PHE A 140 -46.44 -16.36 -8.62
CA PHE A 140 -45.72 -17.58 -8.35
C PHE A 140 -46.70 -18.57 -7.67
N TRP A 141 -46.40 -19.84 -7.85
CA TRP A 141 -47.14 -20.90 -7.21
C TRP A 141 -46.21 -22.10 -6.96
N ASP A 142 -46.44 -22.79 -5.84
CA ASP A 142 -45.67 -23.94 -5.36
C ASP A 142 -46.58 -25.10 -5.09
N SER A 143 -46.20 -26.30 -5.56
CA SER A 143 -46.94 -27.54 -5.29
C SER A 143 -46.42 -28.34 -4.09
N GLY A 144 -45.26 -27.98 -3.54
CA GLY A 144 -44.57 -28.73 -2.50
C GLY A 144 -45.30 -28.72 -1.15
N THR A 145 -45.96 -29.79 -0.78
CA THR A 145 -46.77 -29.87 0.47
C THR A 145 -46.00 -30.44 1.65
N ALA A 146 -44.81 -30.99 1.46
CA ALA A 146 -43.99 -31.54 2.55
C ALA A 146 -43.38 -30.41 3.39
N ALA A 147 -43.31 -30.59 4.69
CA ALA A 147 -42.68 -29.61 5.59
C ALA A 147 -41.16 -29.40 5.30
N THR A 148 -40.58 -30.31 4.51
CA THR A 148 -39.17 -30.28 4.10
C THR A 148 -38.96 -29.75 2.68
N SER A 149 -40.05 -29.34 1.99
CA SER A 149 -40.04 -28.83 0.62
C SER A 149 -39.36 -27.48 0.51
N ALA A 150 -38.87 -27.15 -0.70
CA ALA A 150 -38.52 -25.79 -1.03
C ALA A 150 -39.77 -24.90 -1.04
N TYR A 151 -39.61 -23.62 -0.77
CA TYR A 151 -40.72 -22.67 -0.70
C TYR A 151 -40.32 -21.26 -1.09
N PHE A 152 -41.30 -20.44 -1.46
CA PHE A 152 -41.09 -19.03 -1.71
C PHE A 152 -41.12 -18.20 -0.43
N TRP A 153 -40.28 -17.18 -0.43
CA TRP A 153 -40.22 -16.13 0.57
C TRP A 153 -40.35 -14.75 -0.10
N THR A 154 -41.07 -13.87 0.55
CA THR A 154 -41.19 -12.45 0.18
C THR A 154 -41.12 -11.60 1.46
N PRO A 155 -40.84 -10.27 1.37
CA PRO A 155 -40.75 -9.41 2.57
C PRO A 155 -42.00 -9.38 3.43
N ASP A 156 -43.19 -9.66 2.87
CA ASP A 156 -44.48 -9.68 3.56
C ASP A 156 -44.84 -11.07 4.08
N ASN A 157 -44.18 -12.13 3.62
CA ASN A 157 -44.43 -13.50 4.13
C ASN A 157 -43.13 -14.33 4.07
N SER A 158 -42.67 -14.75 5.25
CA SER A 158 -41.43 -15.54 5.42
C SER A 158 -41.53 -17.00 4.97
N HIS A 159 -42.72 -17.52 4.72
CA HIS A 159 -42.94 -18.91 4.27
C HIS A 159 -44.31 -19.02 3.63
N TRP A 160 -44.36 -18.94 2.31
CA TRP A 160 -45.61 -19.15 1.59
C TRP A 160 -46.03 -20.61 1.63
N ALA A 161 -47.26 -20.82 2.01
CA ALA A 161 -47.80 -22.18 2.03
C ALA A 161 -47.98 -22.72 0.60
N ALA A 162 -47.69 -24.00 0.41
CA ALA A 162 -47.93 -24.68 -0.86
C ALA A 162 -49.37 -24.50 -1.35
N ASN A 163 -49.55 -24.57 -2.66
CA ASN A 163 -50.83 -24.39 -3.32
C ASN A 163 -51.48 -22.99 -3.12
N THR A 164 -50.65 -21.99 -2.81
CA THR A 164 -51.05 -20.60 -2.69
C THR A 164 -50.48 -19.78 -3.86
N THR A 165 -51.32 -18.96 -4.52
CA THR A 165 -50.84 -18.03 -5.52
C THR A 165 -50.23 -16.81 -4.83
N ILE A 166 -49.03 -16.46 -5.19
CA ILE A 166 -48.25 -15.34 -4.64
C ILE A 166 -48.24 -14.21 -5.65
N ASP A 167 -48.86 -13.09 -5.31
CA ASP A 167 -48.88 -11.89 -6.15
C ASP A 167 -47.68 -11.00 -5.81
N VAL A 168 -46.90 -10.63 -6.82
CA VAL A 168 -45.70 -9.81 -6.66
C VAL A 168 -45.73 -8.67 -7.70
N SER A 169 -45.49 -7.43 -7.28
CA SER A 169 -45.29 -6.33 -8.22
C SER A 169 -43.95 -6.48 -8.96
N ALA A 170 -43.84 -5.93 -10.16
CA ALA A 170 -42.57 -5.95 -10.91
C ALA A 170 -41.44 -5.25 -10.13
N ALA A 171 -41.74 -4.24 -9.31
CA ALA A 171 -40.77 -3.53 -8.48
C ALA A 171 -40.21 -4.40 -7.33
N ASP A 172 -41.00 -5.37 -6.86
CA ASP A 172 -40.67 -6.22 -5.73
C ASP A 172 -40.05 -7.56 -6.16
N LEU A 173 -39.95 -7.82 -7.46
CA LEU A 173 -39.48 -9.10 -7.98
C LEU A 173 -38.08 -9.46 -7.47
N ALA A 174 -37.17 -8.49 -7.37
CA ALA A 174 -35.81 -8.70 -6.84
C ALA A 174 -35.78 -9.14 -5.36
N ASN A 175 -36.90 -8.99 -4.65
CA ASN A 175 -37.06 -9.39 -3.25
C ASN A 175 -37.76 -10.74 -3.09
N VAL A 176 -38.00 -11.46 -4.17
CA VAL A 176 -38.56 -12.82 -4.12
C VAL A 176 -37.45 -13.84 -4.02
N TRP A 177 -37.50 -14.66 -3.00
CA TRP A 177 -36.50 -15.70 -2.74
C TRP A 177 -37.14 -17.08 -2.76
N ILE A 178 -36.35 -18.08 -3.11
CA ILE A 178 -36.65 -19.49 -2.91
C ILE A 178 -35.69 -20.00 -1.83
N HIS A 179 -36.23 -20.68 -0.82
CA HIS A 179 -35.48 -21.45 0.13
C HIS A 179 -35.46 -22.92 -0.32
N GLY A 180 -34.27 -23.51 -0.39
CA GLY A 180 -34.11 -24.92 -0.69
C GLY A 180 -34.80 -25.80 0.37
N GLY A 181 -35.28 -26.94 -0.05
CA GLY A 181 -35.85 -27.92 0.91
C GLY A 181 -34.83 -28.32 1.96
N SER A 182 -35.28 -28.70 3.16
CA SER A 182 -34.41 -29.17 4.23
C SER A 182 -33.95 -30.64 4.03
N THR A 183 -34.40 -31.29 2.97
CA THR A 183 -33.99 -32.64 2.52
C THR A 183 -33.82 -32.63 1.00
N THR A 184 -33.03 -33.57 0.48
CA THR A 184 -32.91 -33.78 -0.97
C THR A 184 -34.25 -34.08 -1.61
N GLY A 185 -34.53 -33.49 -2.75
CA GLY A 185 -35.78 -33.72 -3.49
C GLY A 185 -35.95 -32.73 -4.60
N SER A 186 -36.95 -32.96 -5.46
CA SER A 186 -37.28 -32.05 -6.57
C SER A 186 -38.74 -31.66 -6.47
N GLU A 187 -39.03 -30.40 -6.71
CA GLU A 187 -40.35 -29.82 -6.67
C GLU A 187 -40.63 -29.01 -7.93
N THR A 188 -41.90 -29.00 -8.33
CA THR A 188 -42.36 -28.20 -9.44
C THR A 188 -42.95 -26.89 -8.93
N MET A 189 -42.43 -25.79 -9.48
CA MET A 189 -42.88 -24.44 -9.22
C MET A 189 -43.39 -23.80 -10.50
N TRP A 190 -44.18 -22.75 -10.38
CA TRP A 190 -44.78 -22.05 -11.51
C TRP A 190 -44.59 -20.56 -11.42
N VAL A 191 -44.50 -19.93 -12.58
CA VAL A 191 -44.45 -18.48 -12.72
C VAL A 191 -45.27 -18.00 -13.89
N ARG A 192 -45.89 -16.82 -13.78
CA ARG A 192 -46.47 -16.08 -14.92
C ARG A 192 -46.33 -14.59 -14.71
N GLY A 193 -46.42 -13.83 -15.81
CA GLY A 193 -46.34 -12.38 -15.80
C GLY A 193 -47.60 -11.73 -16.34
N PHE A 194 -47.88 -10.47 -15.96
CA PHE A 194 -48.99 -9.64 -16.37
C PHE A 194 -48.47 -8.33 -16.99
N ASP A 195 -48.86 -8.04 -18.23
CA ASP A 195 -48.44 -6.84 -18.97
C ASP A 195 -49.29 -5.59 -18.67
N GLY A 196 -50.26 -5.69 -17.80
CA GLY A 196 -51.26 -4.64 -17.53
C GLY A 196 -52.59 -4.89 -18.22
N THR A 197 -52.67 -5.83 -19.19
CA THR A 197 -53.85 -6.20 -19.96
C THR A 197 -54.21 -7.68 -19.79
N GLU A 198 -53.21 -8.57 -19.96
CA GLU A 198 -53.41 -10.01 -19.93
C GLU A 198 -52.27 -10.72 -19.19
N TRP A 199 -52.56 -11.91 -18.65
CA TRP A 199 -51.57 -12.80 -18.05
C TRP A 199 -50.95 -13.69 -19.10
N SER A 200 -49.63 -13.97 -18.96
CA SER A 200 -49.00 -15.07 -19.68
C SER A 200 -49.61 -16.41 -19.26
N ASN A 201 -49.36 -17.44 -20.07
CA ASN A 201 -49.55 -18.79 -19.58
C ASN A 201 -48.59 -19.03 -18.38
N TRP A 202 -49.00 -19.95 -17.49
CA TRP A 202 -48.12 -20.46 -16.48
C TRP A 202 -46.95 -21.22 -17.12
N ASP A 203 -45.72 -20.90 -16.74
CA ASP A 203 -44.54 -21.71 -17.00
C ASP A 203 -44.20 -22.50 -15.77
N THR A 204 -43.60 -23.70 -15.99
CA THR A 204 -43.25 -24.62 -14.95
C THR A 204 -41.73 -24.83 -14.93
N PHE A 205 -41.15 -24.81 -13.75
CA PHE A 205 -39.75 -25.12 -13.57
C PHE A 205 -39.55 -26.01 -12.34
N THR A 206 -38.50 -26.81 -12.36
CA THR A 206 -38.17 -27.72 -11.27
C THR A 206 -37.07 -27.10 -10.42
N VAL A 207 -37.29 -27.10 -9.10
CA VAL A 207 -36.26 -26.77 -8.11
C VAL A 207 -35.81 -28.07 -7.46
N THR A 208 -34.55 -28.44 -7.62
CA THR A 208 -33.97 -29.64 -7.01
C THR A 208 -33.06 -29.25 -5.86
N SER A 209 -33.45 -29.69 -4.64
CA SER A 209 -32.61 -29.51 -3.44
C SER A 209 -31.57 -30.62 -3.38
N THR A 210 -30.31 -30.29 -3.44
CA THR A 210 -29.17 -31.22 -3.44
C THR A 210 -28.37 -31.12 -2.16
N PRO A 211 -27.66 -32.19 -1.72
CA PRO A 211 -26.71 -32.05 -0.62
C PRO A 211 -25.67 -31.00 -0.93
N ASN A 212 -25.24 -30.25 0.05
CA ASN A 212 -24.08 -29.39 -0.04
C ASN A 212 -22.84 -30.16 0.43
N THR A 213 -21.78 -30.15 -0.33
CA THR A 213 -20.45 -30.59 0.10
C THR A 213 -19.69 -29.35 0.58
N VAL A 214 -19.20 -29.37 1.80
CA VAL A 214 -18.44 -28.23 2.33
C VAL A 214 -17.22 -27.93 1.45
N PRO A 215 -16.85 -26.67 1.26
CA PRO A 215 -15.69 -26.33 0.45
C PRO A 215 -14.38 -26.83 1.09
N VAL A 216 -13.31 -26.83 0.33
CA VAL A 216 -11.96 -27.16 0.79
C VAL A 216 -11.11 -25.91 0.67
N ALA A 217 -10.65 -25.39 1.80
CA ALA A 217 -9.62 -24.35 1.85
C ALA A 217 -8.28 -25.01 2.18
N THR A 218 -7.22 -24.63 1.46
CA THR A 218 -5.86 -25.14 1.70
C THR A 218 -4.85 -24.01 1.65
N ILE A 219 -3.90 -24.06 2.58
CA ILE A 219 -2.79 -23.14 2.68
C ILE A 219 -1.54 -23.90 3.14
N ASN A 220 -0.39 -23.67 2.53
CA ASN A 220 0.84 -24.35 2.90
C ASN A 220 1.64 -23.56 3.93
N ASP A 221 2.51 -24.26 4.67
CA ASP A 221 3.47 -23.65 5.58
C ASP A 221 4.30 -22.58 4.87
N GLN A 222 4.55 -21.48 5.57
CA GLN A 222 5.26 -20.33 5.04
C GLN A 222 6.42 -19.89 5.93
N ALA A 223 7.45 -19.36 5.30
CA ALA A 223 8.51 -18.65 5.99
C ALA A 223 8.50 -17.18 5.56
N LEU A 224 8.51 -16.28 6.53
CA LEU A 224 8.60 -14.85 6.33
C LEU A 224 9.81 -14.30 7.07
N HIS A 225 10.34 -13.23 6.58
CA HIS A 225 11.27 -12.41 7.36
C HIS A 225 10.58 -11.86 8.61
N VAL A 226 11.34 -11.66 9.65
CA VAL A 226 10.88 -10.88 10.80
C VAL A 226 10.34 -9.53 10.33
N ASN A 227 9.17 -9.14 10.85
CA ASN A 227 8.46 -7.91 10.47
C ASN A 227 8.01 -7.80 9.00
N GLN A 228 8.23 -8.80 8.16
CA GLN A 228 7.80 -8.77 6.76
C GLN A 228 6.27 -8.82 6.64
N TRP A 229 5.73 -8.06 5.68
CA TRP A 229 4.32 -8.03 5.34
C TRP A 229 4.06 -8.79 4.05
N VAL A 230 3.10 -9.72 4.07
CA VAL A 230 2.69 -10.49 2.89
C VAL A 230 1.18 -10.71 2.89
N LYS A 231 0.59 -10.85 1.71
CA LYS A 231 -0.83 -11.17 1.53
C LYS A 231 -1.02 -12.68 1.47
N PRO A 232 -1.84 -13.29 2.35
CA PRO A 232 -2.10 -14.74 2.34
C PRO A 232 -2.85 -15.20 1.10
N GLN A 233 -3.52 -14.33 0.37
CA GLN A 233 -4.23 -14.64 -0.87
C GLN A 233 -3.37 -15.41 -1.88
N GLY A 234 -2.06 -15.13 -1.95
CA GLY A 234 -1.14 -15.81 -2.85
C GLY A 234 -0.83 -17.26 -2.47
N TRP A 235 -1.15 -17.67 -1.26
CA TRP A 235 -0.87 -19.00 -0.68
C TRP A 235 -2.11 -19.85 -0.50
N LEU A 236 -3.27 -19.19 -0.44
CA LEU A 236 -4.55 -19.79 -0.17
C LEU A 236 -5.22 -20.25 -1.45
N THR A 237 -5.70 -21.49 -1.45
CA THR A 237 -6.63 -22.00 -2.45
C THR A 237 -7.91 -22.41 -1.76
N ALA A 238 -9.04 -22.13 -2.39
CA ALA A 238 -10.34 -22.59 -1.92
C ALA A 238 -11.15 -23.08 -3.13
N THR A 239 -11.70 -24.29 -3.00
CA THR A 239 -12.50 -24.91 -4.05
C THR A 239 -13.71 -25.58 -3.45
N ASP A 240 -14.76 -25.65 -4.22
CA ASP A 240 -15.96 -26.38 -3.91
C ASP A 240 -16.20 -27.46 -4.96
N ALA A 241 -16.69 -28.66 -4.55
CA ALA A 241 -16.87 -29.80 -5.43
C ALA A 241 -18.05 -29.62 -6.39
N GLU A 242 -19.06 -28.89 -5.99
CA GLU A 242 -20.23 -28.55 -6.77
C GLU A 242 -20.01 -27.29 -7.62
N GLY A 243 -18.91 -26.56 -7.36
CA GLY A 243 -18.57 -25.32 -8.06
C GLY A 243 -19.20 -24.08 -7.44
N ASP A 244 -19.64 -24.18 -6.19
CA ASP A 244 -20.23 -23.06 -5.46
C ASP A 244 -19.21 -21.94 -5.23
N THR A 245 -19.69 -20.73 -5.29
CA THR A 245 -18.84 -19.57 -5.12
C THR A 245 -18.45 -19.38 -3.66
N ILE A 246 -17.15 -19.34 -3.37
CA ILE A 246 -16.64 -18.97 -2.06
C ILE A 246 -16.99 -17.50 -1.79
N THR A 247 -17.79 -17.24 -0.77
CA THR A 247 -18.31 -15.91 -0.44
C THR A 247 -17.58 -15.26 0.72
N LYS A 248 -17.00 -16.07 1.64
CA LYS A 248 -16.29 -15.58 2.83
C LYS A 248 -15.12 -16.47 3.20
N TYR A 249 -14.19 -15.90 3.95
CA TYR A 249 -13.10 -16.59 4.63
C TYR A 249 -13.12 -16.26 6.12
N GLN A 250 -12.61 -17.17 6.92
CA GLN A 250 -12.25 -16.88 8.31
C GLN A 250 -10.79 -17.22 8.51
N PHE A 251 -10.10 -16.36 9.26
CA PHE A 251 -8.73 -16.56 9.69
C PHE A 251 -8.70 -16.61 11.22
N TRP A 252 -7.73 -17.34 11.75
CA TRP A 252 -7.53 -17.45 13.19
C TRP A 252 -6.03 -17.62 13.48
N ASP A 253 -5.57 -17.00 14.56
CA ASP A 253 -4.19 -16.99 15.01
C ASP A 253 -4.12 -17.49 16.45
N ALA A 254 -3.23 -18.47 16.74
CA ALA A 254 -2.96 -18.96 18.09
C ALA A 254 -1.82 -18.24 18.80
N GLY A 255 -1.03 -17.45 18.07
CA GLY A 255 0.16 -16.77 18.59
C GLY A 255 -0.17 -15.66 19.58
N ALA A 256 0.00 -15.90 20.87
CA ALA A 256 -0.33 -14.94 21.93
C ALA A 256 0.85 -14.09 22.41
N GLY A 257 2.04 -14.25 21.79
CA GLY A 257 3.25 -13.50 22.17
C GLY A 257 3.23 -12.06 21.65
N ALA A 258 3.78 -11.12 22.41
CA ALA A 258 3.90 -9.74 21.94
C ALA A 258 4.81 -9.59 20.70
N THR A 259 5.61 -10.61 20.39
CA THR A 259 6.53 -10.67 19.25
C THR A 259 6.02 -11.58 18.13
N SER A 260 4.85 -12.20 18.29
CA SER A 260 4.24 -13.12 17.32
C SER A 260 3.84 -12.41 16.04
N ALA A 261 3.71 -13.18 14.97
CA ALA A 261 3.06 -12.73 13.75
C ALA A 261 1.57 -12.48 14.01
N TYR A 262 0.93 -11.72 13.16
CA TYR A 262 -0.50 -11.41 13.29
C TYR A 262 -1.13 -11.01 11.96
N PHE A 263 -2.46 -11.12 11.90
CA PHE A 263 -3.25 -10.64 10.78
C PHE A 263 -3.53 -9.15 10.89
N TRP A 264 -3.59 -8.50 9.75
CA TRP A 264 -4.02 -7.12 9.56
C TRP A 264 -5.11 -7.04 8.48
N THR A 265 -6.11 -6.21 8.72
CA THR A 265 -7.17 -5.86 7.77
C THR A 265 -7.40 -4.35 7.82
N PRO A 266 -8.05 -3.72 6.82
CA PRO A 266 -8.30 -2.27 6.82
C PRO A 266 -9.07 -1.74 8.04
N ASP A 267 -9.90 -2.58 8.65
CA ASP A 267 -10.71 -2.25 9.83
C ASP A 267 -10.01 -2.55 11.16
N ASN A 268 -8.93 -3.34 11.15
CA ASN A 268 -8.14 -3.61 12.34
C ASN A 268 -6.65 -3.81 12.02
N SER A 269 -5.82 -2.91 12.54
CA SER A 269 -4.37 -2.91 12.29
C SER A 269 -3.58 -4.00 13.02
N HIS A 270 -4.20 -4.70 13.98
CA HIS A 270 -3.57 -5.78 14.74
C HIS A 270 -4.66 -6.65 15.38
N TRP A 271 -5.00 -7.74 14.73
CA TRP A 271 -5.94 -8.69 15.29
C TRP A 271 -5.30 -9.43 16.49
N ALA A 272 -6.01 -9.43 17.60
CA ALA A 272 -5.57 -10.16 18.79
C ALA A 272 -5.60 -11.67 18.53
N ALA A 273 -4.61 -12.38 19.06
CA ALA A 273 -4.59 -13.84 19.02
C ALA A 273 -5.89 -14.45 19.61
N ASN A 274 -6.22 -15.62 19.14
CA ASN A 274 -7.44 -16.36 19.51
C ASN A 274 -8.75 -15.64 19.14
N THR A 275 -8.70 -14.76 18.14
CA THR A 275 -9.87 -14.07 17.58
C THR A 275 -10.14 -14.60 16.18
N THR A 276 -11.41 -14.94 15.89
CA THR A 276 -11.83 -15.27 14.52
C THR A 276 -12.03 -14.00 13.73
N ILE A 277 -11.42 -13.93 12.55
CA ILE A 277 -11.44 -12.78 11.65
C ILE A 277 -12.32 -13.13 10.46
N ASP A 278 -13.44 -12.44 10.31
CA ASP A 278 -14.36 -12.61 9.17
C ASP A 278 -13.95 -11.70 8.01
N VAL A 279 -13.80 -12.27 6.83
CA VAL A 279 -13.38 -11.57 5.62
C VAL A 279 -14.29 -11.96 4.46
N SER A 280 -14.87 -10.99 3.75
CA SER A 280 -15.57 -11.28 2.50
C SER A 280 -14.58 -11.75 1.43
N ALA A 281 -15.03 -12.56 0.47
CA ALA A 281 -14.17 -13.00 -0.63
C ALA A 281 -13.61 -11.80 -1.45
N SER A 282 -14.39 -10.73 -1.57
CA SER A 282 -13.97 -9.49 -2.23
C SER A 282 -12.85 -8.75 -1.49
N ASP A 283 -12.78 -8.90 -0.16
CA ASP A 283 -11.81 -8.21 0.70
C ASP A 283 -10.56 -9.05 0.98
N LEU A 284 -10.51 -10.30 0.53
CA LEU A 284 -9.36 -11.20 0.73
C LEU A 284 -8.03 -10.54 0.28
N ALA A 285 -8.06 -9.79 -0.82
CA ALA A 285 -6.90 -9.06 -1.34
C ALA A 285 -6.38 -7.96 -0.40
N ASN A 286 -7.16 -7.59 0.62
CA ASN A 286 -6.82 -6.56 1.60
C ASN A 286 -6.35 -7.14 2.94
N VAL A 287 -6.30 -8.47 3.06
CA VAL A 287 -5.76 -9.15 4.24
C VAL A 287 -4.24 -9.22 4.14
N TRP A 288 -3.56 -8.92 5.23
CA TRP A 288 -2.12 -9.05 5.36
C TRP A 288 -1.75 -9.87 6.58
N ILE A 289 -0.62 -10.54 6.49
CA ILE A 289 0.08 -11.16 7.62
C ILE A 289 1.39 -10.40 7.80
N LYS A 290 1.69 -10.03 9.04
CA LYS A 290 3.02 -9.56 9.44
C LYS A 290 3.78 -10.68 10.11
N GLY A 291 5.00 -10.96 9.67
CA GLY A 291 5.92 -11.87 10.37
C GLY A 291 6.20 -11.37 11.79
N GLY A 292 6.49 -12.28 12.70
CA GLY A 292 6.86 -11.94 14.07
C GLY A 292 8.05 -10.98 14.14
N SER A 293 8.16 -10.22 15.22
CA SER A 293 9.29 -9.31 15.42
C SER A 293 10.56 -10.01 15.90
N THR A 294 10.48 -11.31 16.21
CA THR A 294 11.59 -12.22 16.54
C THR A 294 11.43 -13.50 15.75
N THR A 295 12.53 -14.24 15.58
CA THR A 295 12.48 -15.57 14.96
C THR A 295 11.65 -16.55 15.77
N GLY A 296 10.89 -17.40 15.10
CA GLY A 296 10.04 -18.38 15.73
C GLY A 296 9.00 -18.94 14.76
N SER A 297 8.24 -19.91 15.22
CA SER A 297 7.16 -20.53 14.43
C SER A 297 5.86 -20.53 15.22
N GLU A 298 4.76 -20.27 14.53
CA GLU A 298 3.42 -20.30 15.11
C GLU A 298 2.43 -20.92 14.14
N THR A 299 1.29 -21.37 14.65
CA THR A 299 0.27 -21.98 13.82
C THR A 299 -0.88 -21.02 13.62
N MET A 300 -1.28 -20.86 12.37
CA MET A 300 -2.42 -20.07 11.92
C MET A 300 -3.41 -20.97 11.17
N TRP A 301 -4.63 -20.52 11.04
CA TRP A 301 -5.71 -21.29 10.41
C TRP A 301 -6.51 -20.43 9.46
N VAL A 302 -7.10 -21.11 8.47
CA VAL A 302 -8.04 -20.54 7.53
C VAL A 302 -9.18 -21.51 7.26
N ARG A 303 -10.36 -21.01 6.95
CA ARG A 303 -11.46 -21.76 6.35
C ARG A 303 -12.26 -20.89 5.39
N ALA A 304 -12.99 -21.51 4.50
CA ALA A 304 -13.80 -20.89 3.47
C ALA A 304 -15.29 -21.21 3.65
N PHE A 305 -16.16 -20.33 3.16
CA PHE A 305 -17.61 -20.43 3.18
C PHE A 305 -18.18 -20.33 1.76
N ASP A 306 -18.94 -21.31 1.32
CA ASP A 306 -19.56 -21.38 -0.02
C ASP A 306 -20.90 -20.64 -0.14
N GLY A 307 -21.38 -20.04 0.94
CA GLY A 307 -22.71 -19.42 1.03
C GLY A 307 -23.70 -20.25 1.82
N THR A 308 -23.39 -21.54 2.04
CA THR A 308 -24.24 -22.52 2.74
C THR A 308 -23.54 -23.11 3.96
N ALA A 309 -22.27 -23.53 3.79
CA ALA A 309 -21.49 -24.21 4.83
C ALA A 309 -20.04 -23.73 4.89
N TRP A 310 -19.41 -23.93 6.04
CA TRP A 310 -17.98 -23.69 6.23
C TRP A 310 -17.17 -24.94 5.94
N SER A 311 -16.01 -24.78 5.31
CA SER A 311 -14.99 -25.83 5.25
C SER A 311 -14.50 -26.19 6.65
N ASN A 312 -13.83 -27.32 6.77
CA ASN A 312 -12.96 -27.56 7.91
C ASN A 312 -11.87 -26.47 7.97
N TRP A 313 -11.37 -26.22 9.17
CA TRP A 313 -10.17 -25.39 9.33
C TRP A 313 -8.97 -26.11 8.75
N ASP A 314 -8.22 -25.43 7.89
CA ASP A 314 -6.88 -25.82 7.50
C ASP A 314 -5.86 -25.00 8.27
N SER A 315 -4.78 -25.64 8.69
CA SER A 315 -3.73 -25.03 9.51
C SER A 315 -2.42 -24.96 8.76
N PHE A 316 -1.69 -23.90 8.94
CA PHE A 316 -0.34 -23.72 8.40
C PHE A 316 0.60 -23.18 9.48
N THR A 317 1.85 -23.55 9.36
CA THR A 317 2.92 -23.00 10.18
C THR A 317 3.49 -21.75 9.51
N LEU A 318 3.48 -20.63 10.22
CA LEU A 318 4.20 -19.44 9.82
C LEU A 318 5.50 -19.37 10.60
N THR A 319 6.63 -19.44 9.90
CA THR A 319 7.97 -19.33 10.50
C THR A 319 8.55 -17.95 10.21
N SER A 320 8.81 -17.18 11.24
CA SER A 320 9.55 -15.91 11.14
C SER A 320 11.04 -16.19 11.19
N THR A 321 11.74 -15.85 10.14
CA THR A 321 13.18 -16.12 9.96
C THR A 321 13.96 -14.80 9.93
N ASN A 322 15.25 -14.89 10.24
CA ASN A 322 16.21 -13.80 10.09
C ASN A 322 17.56 -14.39 9.70
N THR A 323 18.23 -13.80 8.75
CA THR A 323 19.63 -14.08 8.44
C THR A 323 20.45 -13.00 9.14
N ALA A 324 21.40 -13.41 9.97
CA ALA A 324 22.28 -12.44 10.64
C ALA A 324 23.12 -11.66 9.61
N PRO A 325 23.40 -10.38 9.87
CA PRO A 325 24.20 -9.57 8.95
C PRO A 325 25.64 -10.06 8.84
N THR A 326 26.34 -9.55 7.87
CA THR A 326 27.79 -9.69 7.73
C THR A 326 28.46 -8.36 7.98
N ALA A 327 29.54 -8.34 8.77
CA ALA A 327 30.42 -7.20 8.89
C ALA A 327 31.81 -7.63 8.42
N THR A 328 32.48 -6.80 7.62
CA THR A 328 33.83 -7.10 7.12
C THR A 328 34.72 -5.87 7.24
N ILE A 329 35.96 -6.12 7.60
CA ILE A 329 37.00 -5.13 7.75
C ILE A 329 38.34 -5.76 7.35
N ASN A 330 39.22 -5.01 6.72
CA ASN A 330 40.55 -5.49 6.31
C ASN A 330 41.62 -5.06 7.30
N ASP A 331 42.79 -5.72 7.23
CA ASP A 331 43.99 -5.32 7.97
C ASP A 331 44.48 -3.94 7.54
N HIS A 332 44.93 -3.15 8.50
CA HIS A 332 45.43 -1.79 8.26
C HIS A 332 46.79 -1.54 8.90
N THR A 333 47.56 -0.69 8.25
CA THR A 333 48.84 -0.22 8.81
C THR A 333 48.70 1.28 9.08
N LEU A 334 49.09 1.70 10.27
CA LEU A 334 49.14 3.09 10.71
C LEU A 334 50.54 3.47 11.13
N ASN A 335 50.93 4.72 10.93
CA ASN A 335 52.11 5.24 11.61
C ASN A 335 51.88 5.30 13.12
N ALA A 336 52.92 5.38 13.88
CA ALA A 336 52.83 5.51 15.34
C ALA A 336 51.91 6.69 15.70
N ALA A 337 50.96 6.42 16.60
CA ALA A 337 49.98 7.38 17.08
C ALA A 337 49.05 8.02 16.00
N GLN A 338 49.06 7.54 14.76
CA GLN A 338 48.20 8.02 13.69
C GLN A 338 46.75 7.67 13.97
N TRP A 339 45.84 8.57 13.60
CA TRP A 339 44.38 8.40 13.72
C TRP A 339 43.74 8.05 12.37
N ALA A 340 42.81 7.12 12.40
CA ALA A 340 41.97 6.80 11.25
C ALA A 340 40.52 6.54 11.64
N GLN A 341 39.59 6.92 10.82
CA GLN A 341 38.16 6.68 11.06
C GLN A 341 37.79 5.25 10.70
N LEU A 342 37.15 4.54 11.64
CA LEU A 342 36.75 3.15 11.47
C LEU A 342 35.74 2.93 10.36
N VAL A 343 34.83 3.90 10.14
CA VAL A 343 33.78 3.82 9.10
C VAL A 343 34.36 3.65 7.70
N ASN A 344 35.56 4.15 7.44
CA ASN A 344 36.22 4.03 6.13
C ASN A 344 36.78 2.62 5.87
N TRP A 345 36.87 1.79 6.90
CA TRP A 345 37.41 0.46 6.85
C TRP A 345 36.34 -0.63 6.93
N THR A 346 35.20 -0.31 7.54
CA THR A 346 34.13 -1.24 7.86
C THR A 346 33.07 -1.25 6.77
N THR A 347 32.70 -2.44 6.30
CA THR A 347 31.51 -2.64 5.49
C THR A 347 30.58 -3.62 6.21
N ALA A 348 29.28 -3.37 6.15
CA ALA A 348 28.30 -4.28 6.68
C ALA A 348 27.10 -4.35 5.75
N SER A 349 26.52 -5.54 5.61
CA SER A 349 25.35 -5.79 4.81
C SER A 349 24.53 -6.92 5.41
N ASP A 350 23.25 -6.89 5.11
CA ASP A 350 22.31 -7.93 5.49
C ASP A 350 21.72 -8.57 4.23
N ALA A 351 21.60 -9.92 4.22
CA ALA A 351 21.11 -10.67 3.06
C ALA A 351 19.59 -10.53 2.87
N ASP A 352 18.89 -10.21 3.94
CA ASP A 352 17.45 -10.03 3.99
C ASP A 352 17.05 -8.57 3.69
N GLY A 353 18.05 -7.67 3.70
CA GLY A 353 17.89 -6.25 3.47
C GLY A 353 17.56 -5.46 4.73
N ASP A 354 17.74 -6.08 5.91
CA ASP A 354 17.53 -5.40 7.18
C ASP A 354 18.59 -4.32 7.41
N ALA A 355 18.19 -3.22 8.04
CA ALA A 355 19.10 -2.12 8.32
C ALA A 355 20.05 -2.46 9.47
N ILE A 356 21.34 -2.24 9.27
CA ILE A 356 22.31 -2.31 10.36
C ILE A 356 22.01 -1.18 11.36
N THR A 357 21.72 -1.53 12.60
CA THR A 357 21.30 -0.59 13.65
C THR A 357 22.42 -0.30 14.65
N GLN A 358 23.32 -1.27 14.88
CA GLN A 358 24.40 -1.16 15.85
C GLN A 358 25.65 -1.91 15.38
N TYR A 359 26.78 -1.52 15.93
CA TYR A 359 28.05 -2.22 15.86
C TYR A 359 28.55 -2.52 17.25
N GLN A 360 29.30 -3.59 17.39
CA GLN A 360 30.16 -3.84 18.54
C GLN A 360 31.61 -3.94 18.10
N LEU A 361 32.47 -3.35 18.89
CA LEU A 361 33.90 -3.33 18.67
C LEU A 361 34.57 -3.97 19.87
N TRP A 362 35.67 -4.64 19.64
CA TRP A 362 36.47 -5.25 20.72
C TRP A 362 37.94 -5.17 20.36
N ASP A 363 38.77 -4.76 21.34
CA ASP A 363 40.21 -4.65 21.24
C ASP A 363 40.86 -5.79 21.98
N GLY A 364 41.65 -6.63 21.26
CA GLY A 364 42.41 -7.75 21.83
C GLY A 364 43.82 -7.35 22.31
N GLY A 365 44.27 -6.14 21.99
CA GLY A 365 45.57 -5.61 22.40
C GLY A 365 45.59 -5.27 23.88
N GLY A 366 46.67 -5.63 24.61
CA GLY A 366 46.75 -5.44 26.08
C GLY A 366 47.83 -4.51 26.57
N ALA A 367 48.71 -4.00 25.69
CA ALA A 367 49.79 -3.12 26.09
C ALA A 367 49.35 -1.65 26.13
N ALA A 368 49.86 -0.87 27.07
CA ALA A 368 49.53 0.56 27.15
C ALA A 368 49.97 1.38 25.92
N THR A 369 50.81 0.81 25.07
CA THR A 369 51.32 1.41 23.83
C THR A 369 50.68 0.85 22.56
N SER A 370 49.72 -0.08 22.70
CA SER A 370 48.96 -0.70 21.59
C SER A 370 48.05 0.27 20.91
N ALA A 371 47.55 -0.11 19.72
CA ALA A 371 46.44 0.57 19.07
C ALA A 371 45.15 0.45 19.94
N TYR A 372 44.26 1.39 19.83
CA TYR A 372 43.01 1.39 20.58
C TYR A 372 41.86 2.14 19.86
N PHE A 373 40.63 1.88 20.28
CA PHE A 373 39.47 2.61 19.82
C PHE A 373 39.26 3.89 20.63
N TRP A 374 38.80 4.92 19.95
CA TRP A 374 38.34 6.18 20.51
C TRP A 374 36.89 6.45 20.05
N THR A 375 36.08 6.94 20.95
CA THR A 375 34.70 7.42 20.68
C THR A 375 34.49 8.75 21.39
N PRO A 376 33.49 9.56 21.02
CA PRO A 376 33.23 10.86 21.67
C PRO A 376 33.02 10.80 23.19
N ASP A 377 32.49 9.68 23.68
CA ASP A 377 32.23 9.44 25.10
C ASP A 377 33.39 8.80 25.86
N ASN A 378 34.36 8.24 25.16
CA ASN A 378 35.57 7.69 25.79
C ASN A 378 36.82 7.85 24.89
N SER A 379 37.77 8.63 25.37
CA SER A 379 39.02 8.93 24.64
C SER A 379 40.03 7.78 24.55
N HIS A 380 39.84 6.72 25.30
CA HIS A 380 40.72 5.53 25.28
C HIS A 380 39.97 4.33 25.87
N TRP A 381 39.43 3.50 25.03
CA TRP A 381 38.78 2.27 25.46
C TRP A 381 39.82 1.26 25.93
N ALA A 382 39.58 0.69 27.10
CA ALA A 382 40.45 -0.36 27.63
C ALA A 382 40.34 -1.63 26.78
N SER A 383 41.44 -2.29 26.56
CA SER A 383 41.44 -3.61 25.88
C SER A 383 40.51 -4.60 26.56
N SER A 384 40.07 -5.59 25.81
CA SER A 384 39.12 -6.63 26.24
C SER A 384 37.76 -6.10 26.72
N THR A 385 37.40 -4.90 26.32
CA THR A 385 36.07 -4.28 26.56
C THR A 385 35.25 -4.30 25.27
N VAL A 386 33.99 -4.73 25.35
CA VAL A 386 33.05 -4.59 24.24
C VAL A 386 32.52 -3.15 24.21
N ILE A 387 32.59 -2.53 23.07
CA ILE A 387 32.17 -1.16 22.83
C ILE A 387 30.92 -1.20 21.97
N ASP A 388 29.80 -0.71 22.48
CA ASP A 388 28.55 -0.59 21.74
C ASP A 388 28.50 0.77 21.00
N VAL A 389 28.23 0.74 19.70
CA VAL A 389 28.19 1.91 18.83
C VAL A 389 26.92 1.86 17.97
N SER A 390 26.12 2.91 17.99
CA SER A 390 25.00 3.00 17.04
C SER A 390 25.52 3.09 15.59
N ALA A 391 24.75 2.62 14.62
CA ALA A 391 25.15 2.73 13.21
C ALA A 391 25.37 4.19 12.78
N SER A 392 24.61 5.13 13.34
CA SER A 392 24.77 6.56 13.09
C SER A 392 26.07 7.15 13.66
N ASP A 393 26.60 6.55 14.71
CA ASP A 393 27.79 7.03 15.41
C ASP A 393 29.09 6.39 14.90
N LEU A 394 29.01 5.39 14.03
CA LEU A 394 30.21 4.72 13.50
C LEU A 394 31.19 5.71 12.83
N ALA A 395 30.68 6.76 12.19
CA ALA A 395 31.48 7.81 11.59
C ALA A 395 32.30 8.64 12.59
N ASN A 396 31.92 8.57 13.89
CA ASN A 396 32.61 9.25 14.98
C ASN A 396 33.60 8.33 15.73
N VAL A 397 33.73 7.09 15.27
CA VAL A 397 34.68 6.13 15.87
C VAL A 397 36.01 6.21 15.16
N TRP A 398 37.08 6.30 15.96
CA TRP A 398 38.44 6.39 15.47
C TRP A 398 39.27 5.25 16.05
N VAL A 399 40.26 4.82 15.28
CA VAL A 399 41.34 3.93 15.71
C VAL A 399 42.61 4.77 15.75
N ARG A 400 43.33 4.68 16.86
CA ARG A 400 44.65 5.26 16.98
C ARG A 400 45.71 4.17 16.91
N GLY A 401 46.70 4.34 16.06
CA GLY A 401 47.89 3.46 16.04
C GLY A 401 48.64 3.47 17.38
N GLY A 402 49.24 2.37 17.72
CA GLY A 402 50.11 2.26 18.91
C GLY A 402 51.29 3.24 18.84
N THR A 403 51.84 3.58 20.00
CA THR A 403 53.04 4.44 20.08
C THR A 403 54.35 3.66 19.94
N THR A 404 54.29 2.33 19.93
CA THR A 404 55.41 1.43 19.63
C THR A 404 55.04 0.53 18.46
N ALA A 405 56.04 0.13 17.68
CA ALA A 405 55.86 -0.84 16.61
C ALA A 405 55.28 -2.16 17.13
N GLY A 406 54.23 -2.64 16.45
CA GLY A 406 53.56 -3.87 16.84
C GLY A 406 52.31 -4.11 16.04
N THR A 407 51.68 -5.25 16.26
CA THR A 407 50.40 -5.61 15.61
C THR A 407 49.39 -5.96 16.67
N ASP A 408 48.25 -5.33 16.62
CA ASP A 408 47.12 -5.55 17.53
C ASP A 408 45.98 -6.19 16.77
N SER A 409 45.28 -7.15 17.40
CA SER A 409 44.10 -7.78 16.84
C SER A 409 42.85 -7.10 17.37
N MET A 410 42.03 -6.60 16.46
CA MET A 410 40.78 -5.92 16.75
C MET A 410 39.63 -6.64 16.08
N PHE A 411 38.41 -6.40 16.52
CA PHE A 411 37.24 -7.10 16.07
C PHE A 411 36.07 -6.15 15.89
N VAL A 412 35.22 -6.46 14.91
CA VAL A 412 33.95 -5.76 14.66
C VAL A 412 32.84 -6.77 14.42
N ARG A 413 31.63 -6.45 14.83
CA ARG A 413 30.43 -7.12 14.40
C ARG A 413 29.26 -6.13 14.26
N ALA A 414 28.27 -6.50 13.44
CA ALA A 414 27.11 -5.67 13.15
C ALA A 414 25.82 -6.33 13.67
N PHE A 415 24.81 -5.53 13.96
CA PHE A 415 23.48 -5.93 14.43
C PHE A 415 22.40 -5.36 13.52
N ASP A 416 21.49 -6.21 13.02
CA ASP A 416 20.39 -5.87 12.13
C ASP A 416 19.10 -5.43 12.87
N GLY A 417 19.11 -5.42 14.20
CA GLY A 417 17.92 -5.21 15.04
C GLY A 417 17.35 -6.51 15.61
N THR A 418 17.78 -7.67 15.10
CA THR A 418 17.33 -9.01 15.50
C THR A 418 18.49 -9.91 15.93
N SER A 419 19.57 -9.92 15.16
CA SER A 419 20.72 -10.81 15.34
C SER A 419 22.03 -10.08 15.14
N TRP A 420 23.08 -10.55 15.82
CA TRP A 420 24.45 -10.12 15.60
C TRP A 420 25.13 -10.96 14.52
N SER A 421 25.96 -10.32 13.69
CA SER A 421 26.92 -11.05 12.85
C SER A 421 27.92 -11.81 13.69
N THR A 422 28.64 -12.72 13.07
CA THR A 422 29.91 -13.22 13.65
C THR A 422 30.89 -12.06 13.77
N TRP A 423 31.81 -12.17 14.74
CA TRP A 423 32.94 -11.26 14.84
C TRP A 423 33.82 -11.41 13.60
N ASP A 424 34.16 -10.31 12.95
CA ASP A 424 35.23 -10.24 11.97
C ASP A 424 36.47 -9.65 12.65
N SER A 425 37.62 -10.25 12.40
CA SER A 425 38.90 -9.86 13.01
C SER A 425 39.79 -9.17 11.99
N PHE A 426 40.42 -8.12 12.42
CA PHE A 426 41.42 -7.40 11.63
C PHE A 426 42.65 -7.06 12.48
N THR A 427 43.75 -6.81 11.83
CA THR A 427 44.96 -6.37 12.50
C THR A 427 45.24 -4.90 12.21
N VAL A 428 45.66 -4.18 13.24
CA VAL A 428 46.24 -2.85 13.13
C VAL A 428 47.75 -2.96 13.39
N THR A 429 48.54 -2.83 12.34
CA THR A 429 49.97 -2.80 12.43
C THR A 429 50.45 -1.35 12.62
N SER A 430 50.99 -1.07 13.79
CA SER A 430 51.61 0.23 14.09
C SER A 430 53.07 0.20 13.68
N LEU A 431 53.48 1.12 12.84
CA LEU A 431 54.89 1.27 12.42
C LEU A 431 55.72 1.89 13.54
N ALA A 432 57.02 1.70 13.47
CA ALA A 432 57.93 2.39 14.38
C ALA A 432 57.86 3.90 14.18
N ASN A 433 57.89 4.64 15.28
CA ASN A 433 57.98 6.09 15.21
C ASN A 433 59.37 6.53 14.73
N HIS A 434 59.43 7.49 13.85
CA HIS A 434 60.63 8.25 13.51
C HIS A 434 60.59 9.54 14.31
N ALA A 435 61.57 9.77 15.16
CA ALA A 435 61.68 11.03 15.88
C ALA A 435 61.71 12.21 14.89
N PRO A 436 61.05 13.33 15.18
CA PRO A 436 60.99 14.48 14.30
C PRO A 436 62.37 15.15 14.11
N ASP A 437 62.45 16.04 13.15
CA ASP A 437 63.57 16.93 12.99
C ASP A 437 63.09 18.38 13.20
N ALA A 438 63.78 19.13 14.07
CA ALA A 438 63.52 20.53 14.29
C ALA A 438 64.79 21.35 14.19
N SER A 439 64.78 22.42 13.46
CA SER A 439 65.96 23.24 13.21
C SER A 439 65.65 24.74 13.16
N ILE A 440 66.61 25.53 13.51
CA ILE A 440 66.67 26.98 13.29
C ILE A 440 67.96 27.26 12.55
N SER A 441 67.92 28.04 11.52
CA SER A 441 69.11 28.54 10.83
C SER A 441 69.85 29.54 11.72
N ASN A 442 71.19 29.67 11.55
CA ASN A 442 71.95 30.69 12.24
C ASN A 442 71.32 32.10 12.09
N GLN A 443 71.23 32.81 13.20
CA GLN A 443 70.57 34.11 13.28
C GLN A 443 71.61 35.21 13.53
N THR A 444 71.32 36.38 12.98
CA THR A 444 72.06 37.63 13.23
C THR A 444 71.09 38.70 13.65
N LEU A 445 71.23 39.25 14.83
CA LEU A 445 70.40 40.29 15.38
C LEU A 445 71.28 41.47 15.81
N HIS A 446 70.72 42.68 15.74
CA HIS A 446 71.38 43.83 16.35
C HIS A 446 71.32 43.78 17.88
N VAL A 447 72.17 44.55 18.52
CA VAL A 447 72.14 44.68 20.00
C VAL A 447 70.74 45.01 20.47
N ASN A 448 70.18 44.20 21.37
CA ASN A 448 68.84 44.27 21.94
C ASN A 448 67.65 44.10 20.94
N GLU A 449 67.90 43.67 19.72
CA GLU A 449 66.85 43.37 18.74
C GLU A 449 66.13 42.07 19.13
N TRP A 450 64.82 42.03 18.81
CA TRP A 450 63.94 40.89 19.04
C TRP A 450 63.55 40.21 17.73
N SER A 451 63.53 38.88 17.78
CA SER A 451 63.01 38.06 16.70
C SER A 451 62.07 37.00 17.23
N GLN A 452 60.92 36.84 16.56
CA GLN A 452 59.92 35.84 16.91
C GLN A 452 60.40 34.45 16.48
N VAL A 453 60.49 33.48 17.43
CA VAL A 453 61.10 32.19 17.18
C VAL A 453 60.23 31.30 16.31
N GLY A 454 58.87 31.42 16.44
CA GLY A 454 57.93 30.65 15.63
C GLY A 454 58.14 30.78 14.13
N ASN A 455 58.59 31.96 13.66
CA ASN A 455 58.91 32.21 12.24
C ASN A 455 60.22 31.62 11.78
N LEU A 456 61.06 31.15 12.70
CA LEU A 456 62.40 30.64 12.44
C LEU A 456 62.53 29.12 12.49
N VAL A 457 61.60 28.46 13.22
CA VAL A 457 61.61 27.02 13.40
C VAL A 457 61.15 26.32 12.12
N SER A 458 61.97 25.42 11.62
CA SER A 458 61.58 24.41 10.64
C SER A 458 61.32 23.10 11.34
N TYR A 459 60.17 22.49 11.06
CA TYR A 459 59.79 21.19 11.59
C TYR A 459 59.50 20.23 10.44
N ALA A 460 59.98 18.99 10.55
CA ALA A 460 59.65 17.89 9.67
C ALA A 460 59.57 16.58 10.46
N ASP A 461 58.63 15.76 10.06
CA ASP A 461 58.44 14.42 10.64
C ASP A 461 58.18 13.42 9.53
N ALA A 462 58.89 12.27 9.54
CA ALA A 462 58.76 11.24 8.50
C ALA A 462 57.43 10.48 8.54
N ASP A 463 56.79 10.46 9.68
CA ASP A 463 55.50 9.80 9.91
C ASP A 463 54.32 10.79 9.79
N ALA A 464 54.66 12.08 9.54
CA ALA A 464 53.74 13.22 9.46
C ALA A 464 53.04 13.51 10.82
N ASN A 465 53.62 13.13 11.95
CA ASN A 465 53.10 13.51 13.24
C ASN A 465 53.30 15.02 13.48
N PRO A 466 52.33 15.75 14.00
CA PRO A 466 52.50 17.19 14.28
C PRO A 466 53.35 17.39 15.52
N ALA A 467 54.14 18.45 15.57
CA ALA A 467 54.80 18.85 16.81
C ALA A 467 53.75 19.17 17.87
N THR A 468 53.93 18.62 19.08
CA THR A 468 53.08 18.89 20.25
C THR A 468 53.78 19.77 21.28
N ALA A 469 55.14 19.76 21.28
CA ALA A 469 55.93 20.62 22.14
C ALA A 469 57.28 20.93 21.50
N TYR A 470 57.89 21.99 21.96
CA TYR A 470 59.24 22.40 21.65
C TYR A 470 60.03 22.60 22.92
N GLN A 471 61.31 22.39 22.85
CA GLN A 471 62.26 22.80 23.91
C GLN A 471 63.33 23.69 23.29
N PHE A 472 63.65 24.73 24.03
CA PHE A 472 64.71 25.64 23.71
C PHE A 472 65.76 25.60 24.85
N TRP A 473 67.00 25.84 24.47
CA TRP A 473 68.09 25.88 25.45
C TRP A 473 69.11 26.92 24.98
N ASP A 474 69.47 27.80 25.90
CA ASP A 474 70.50 28.82 25.71
C ASP A 474 71.82 28.32 26.27
N GLY A 475 72.86 28.20 25.39
CA GLY A 475 74.21 27.81 25.77
C GLY A 475 75.11 28.99 26.17
N GLY A 476 74.63 30.23 26.06
CA GLY A 476 75.36 31.44 26.47
C GLY A 476 75.43 31.56 27.98
N GLY A 477 76.58 31.98 28.52
CA GLY A 477 76.74 32.07 29.97
C GLY A 477 77.02 33.48 30.51
N ASN A 478 77.03 34.50 29.68
CA ASN A 478 77.32 35.87 30.08
C ASN A 478 76.02 36.68 30.32
N ALA A 479 76.04 37.61 31.26
CA ALA A 479 74.88 38.45 31.58
C ALA A 479 74.41 39.34 30.43
N ASP A 480 75.29 39.62 29.46
CA ASP A 480 75.05 40.46 28.28
C ASP A 480 74.73 39.62 27.01
N SER A 481 74.63 38.28 27.11
CA SER A 481 74.28 37.37 26.02
C SER A 481 72.84 37.56 25.57
N GLY A 482 72.53 37.05 24.36
CA GLY A 482 71.13 36.86 23.90
C GLY A 482 70.42 35.84 24.77
N TYR A 483 69.10 35.85 24.77
CA TYR A 483 68.27 34.96 25.54
C TYR A 483 66.90 34.73 24.94
N PHE A 484 66.23 33.71 25.36
CA PHE A 484 64.84 33.48 25.04
C PHE A 484 63.92 34.18 26.01
N TRP A 485 62.77 34.65 25.48
CA TRP A 485 61.65 35.19 26.22
C TRP A 485 60.38 34.37 25.91
N THR A 486 59.57 34.14 26.93
CA THR A 486 58.21 33.60 26.78
C THR A 486 57.27 34.38 27.66
N SER A 487 55.96 34.23 27.44
CA SER A 487 54.95 34.85 28.31
C SER A 487 55.07 34.41 29.79
N ALA A 488 55.64 33.22 30.04
CA ALA A 488 55.86 32.68 31.41
C ALA A 488 57.14 33.25 32.09
N ASN A 489 58.15 33.69 31.33
CA ASN A 489 59.39 34.22 31.85
C ASN A 489 60.04 35.23 30.89
N SER A 490 60.24 36.41 31.34
CA SER A 490 60.77 37.54 30.50
C SER A 490 62.28 37.44 30.22
N HIS A 491 62.99 36.54 30.89
CA HIS A 491 64.44 36.32 30.68
C HIS A 491 64.80 34.94 31.21
N TRP A 492 64.88 33.95 30.31
CA TRP A 492 65.30 32.64 30.69
C TRP A 492 66.82 32.61 30.93
N ALA A 493 67.18 32.03 32.08
CA ALA A 493 68.62 31.91 32.41
C ALA A 493 69.32 30.91 31.45
N ALA A 494 70.53 31.23 31.10
CA ALA A 494 71.37 30.33 30.33
C ALA A 494 71.45 28.94 30.98
N SER A 495 71.64 27.92 30.17
CA SER A 495 71.69 26.50 30.53
C SER A 495 70.37 25.97 31.21
N THR A 496 69.23 26.63 30.97
CA THR A 496 67.92 26.17 31.39
C THR A 496 67.15 25.64 30.17
N VAL A 497 66.52 24.46 30.29
CA VAL A 497 65.59 23.96 29.27
C VAL A 497 64.26 24.69 29.40
N ILE A 498 63.80 25.21 28.31
CA ILE A 498 62.54 25.98 28.21
C ILE A 498 61.51 25.12 27.50
N ASP A 499 60.48 24.66 28.23
CA ASP A 499 59.37 23.87 27.67
C ASP A 499 58.32 24.80 27.12
N VAL A 500 57.88 24.54 25.87
CA VAL A 500 56.88 25.35 25.13
C VAL A 500 55.91 24.40 24.45
N ASN A 501 54.60 24.53 24.71
CA ASN A 501 53.61 23.81 23.90
C ASN A 501 53.67 24.31 22.45
N ALA A 502 53.39 23.46 21.48
CA ALA A 502 53.39 23.84 20.08
C ALA A 502 52.44 25.00 19.77
N ALA A 503 51.32 25.09 20.46
CA ALA A 503 50.35 26.17 20.32
C ALA A 503 50.89 27.54 20.78
N ASP A 504 51.88 27.54 21.66
CA ASP A 504 52.47 28.75 22.26
C ASP A 504 53.78 29.14 21.55
N LEU A 505 54.18 28.44 20.46
CA LEU A 505 55.43 28.70 19.76
C LEU A 505 55.56 30.11 19.24
N ASP A 506 54.50 30.72 18.78
CA ASP A 506 54.42 32.09 18.27
C ASP A 506 54.63 33.14 19.39
N ASP A 507 54.49 32.76 20.66
CA ASP A 507 54.74 33.61 21.82
C ASP A 507 56.19 33.51 22.31
N VAL A 508 57.05 32.70 21.64
CA VAL A 508 58.49 32.60 21.95
C VAL A 508 59.27 33.63 21.17
N TRP A 509 60.08 34.44 21.88
CA TRP A 509 60.97 35.45 21.29
C TRP A 509 62.41 35.19 21.67
N MET A 510 63.32 35.56 20.79
CA MET A 510 64.72 35.56 20.99
C MET A 510 65.25 37.02 20.91
N ARG A 511 66.06 37.39 21.82
CA ARG A 511 66.67 38.72 21.84
C ARG A 511 68.17 38.66 21.65
N GLY A 512 68.71 39.52 20.83
CA GLY A 512 70.15 39.75 20.69
C GLY A 512 70.74 40.27 21.98
N GLY A 513 71.99 39.91 22.26
CA GLY A 513 72.73 40.32 23.45
C GLY A 513 72.80 41.82 23.63
N ALA A 514 73.13 42.28 24.87
CA ALA A 514 73.38 43.71 25.15
C ALA A 514 74.75 44.20 24.61
N THR A 515 75.65 43.27 24.27
CA THR A 515 76.94 43.50 23.64
C THR A 515 77.10 42.60 22.41
N THR A 516 77.98 42.99 21.46
CA THR A 516 78.30 42.15 20.28
C THR A 516 79.00 40.86 20.71
N GLY A 517 78.61 39.76 20.04
CA GLY A 517 79.19 38.45 20.35
C GLY A 517 78.46 37.35 19.60
N THR A 518 78.90 36.12 19.80
CA THR A 518 78.30 34.95 19.17
C THR A 518 78.12 33.87 20.26
N GLU A 519 76.99 33.26 20.26
CA GLU A 519 76.60 32.20 21.22
C GLU A 519 75.88 31.07 20.49
N THR A 520 75.79 29.91 21.15
CA THR A 520 75.11 28.74 20.61
C THR A 520 73.81 28.52 21.34
N MET A 521 72.76 28.47 20.61
CA MET A 521 71.42 28.16 21.09
C MET A 521 70.94 26.84 20.49
N TYR A 522 69.92 26.24 21.09
CA TYR A 522 69.43 24.92 20.70
C TYR A 522 67.91 24.89 20.66
N VAL A 523 67.41 24.05 19.74
CA VAL A 523 66.00 23.72 19.63
C VAL A 523 65.81 22.22 19.45
N ARG A 524 64.73 21.68 19.98
CA ARG A 524 64.23 20.37 19.63
C ARG A 524 62.70 20.37 19.68
N ALA A 525 62.09 19.42 18.99
CA ALA A 525 60.64 19.26 18.95
C ALA A 525 60.22 17.87 19.46
N TYR A 526 59.00 17.76 19.95
CA TYR A 526 58.33 16.55 20.39
C TYR A 526 57.09 16.32 19.49
N ASP A 527 57.00 15.15 18.89
CA ASP A 527 55.90 14.74 18.02
C ASP A 527 54.70 14.13 18.77
N GLY A 528 54.77 14.05 20.07
CA GLY A 528 53.78 13.37 20.94
C GLY A 528 54.22 11.96 21.32
N ILE A 529 55.33 11.45 20.75
CA ILE A 529 55.93 10.13 21.00
C ILE A 529 57.38 10.26 21.39
N ASP A 530 58.21 10.87 20.57
CA ASP A 530 59.65 11.04 20.75
C ASP A 530 60.12 12.48 20.56
N TRP A 531 61.24 12.81 21.22
CA TRP A 531 61.94 14.07 21.04
C TRP A 531 62.93 13.97 19.86
N SER A 532 63.02 15.00 19.05
CA SER A 532 64.14 15.15 18.11
C SER A 532 65.46 15.24 18.82
N ALA A 533 66.54 15.00 18.12
CA ALA A 533 67.85 15.43 18.57
C ALA A 533 67.88 16.95 18.78
N TRP A 534 68.73 17.46 19.66
CA TRP A 534 68.99 18.88 19.80
C TRP A 534 69.68 19.41 18.55
N HIS A 535 69.07 20.43 17.91
CA HIS A 535 69.69 21.19 16.82
C HIS A 535 70.33 22.44 17.37
N ALA A 536 71.62 22.57 17.13
CA ALA A 536 72.40 23.76 17.53
C ALA A 536 72.40 24.81 16.43
N PHE A 537 72.19 26.05 16.78
CA PHE A 537 72.31 27.20 15.86
C PHE A 537 73.05 28.34 16.55
N THR A 538 73.63 29.19 15.77
CA THR A 538 74.41 30.34 16.28
C THR A 538 73.54 31.60 16.27
N LEU A 539 73.47 32.31 17.39
CA LEU A 539 73.02 33.70 17.46
C LEU A 539 74.21 34.63 17.46
N SER A 540 74.34 35.44 16.43
CA SER A 540 75.37 36.48 16.32
C SER A 540 74.73 37.84 16.61
N THR A 541 75.20 38.53 17.67
CA THR A 541 74.78 39.89 17.97
C THR A 541 75.75 40.88 17.35
N ILE A 542 75.28 41.76 16.51
CA ILE A 542 76.07 42.78 15.84
C ILE A 542 75.65 44.17 16.29
N VAL A 543 76.45 45.23 15.94
CA VAL A 543 76.14 46.64 16.30
C VAL A 543 74.86 47.12 15.67
#